data_2f5f0a0cb82e7d3f3fdb64f5a215e9ec
#
_entry.id   2f5f0a0cb82e7d3f3fdb64f5a215e9ec
#
_cell.length_a   1.000
_cell.length_b   1.000
_cell.length_c   1.000
_cell.angle_alpha   90.00
_cell.angle_beta   90.00
_cell.angle_gamma   90.00
#
_symmetry.space_group_name_H-M   'P 1'
#
loop_
_entity.id
_entity.type
_entity.pdbx_description
1 polymer ?
#
loop_
_entity_poly.entity_id
_entity_poly.type
_entity_poly.pdbx_seq_one_letter_code
_entity_poly.pdbx_strand_id
1 'polypeptide(L)'
;MSYESLFTRYGSPSTEADICIRGYLTRPDKLTQERIRGNDESAAGIISRCEETIAALQDYRRALAARYAELESAPYSLRLELERKPSYNSSGVLYYVRIIREYQDGTEVQELAETYQGKQRREALARFEELKKQRPGIEIMKDIEKRSWER
;
A
#
# COMPACT_ATOMS: atom_id res chain seq x y z
N MET A 1 2.69 -2.02 14.05
CA MET A 1 2.34 -1.56 12.70
C MET A 1 3.60 -1.54 11.86
N SER A 2 3.62 -2.14 10.67
CA SER A 2 4.81 -2.11 9.83
C SER A 2 4.85 -0.79 9.04
N TYR A 3 6.04 -0.30 8.78
CA TYR A 3 6.31 0.88 7.94
C TYR A 3 5.67 0.73 6.53
N GLU A 4 5.56 -0.50 6.06
CA GLU A 4 4.93 -0.88 4.80
C GLU A 4 3.43 -0.57 4.74
N SER A 5 2.71 -0.57 5.86
CA SER A 5 1.27 -0.27 5.88
C SER A 5 0.96 1.20 5.60
N LEU A 6 1.86 2.12 5.95
CA LEU A 6 1.73 3.54 5.57
C LEU A 6 1.96 3.74 4.07
N PHE A 7 2.88 2.99 3.47
CA PHE A 7 3.15 3.07 2.04
C PHE A 7 1.98 2.58 1.19
N THR A 8 1.30 1.52 1.58
CA THR A 8 0.18 0.98 0.81
C THR A 8 -1.02 1.93 0.71
N ARG A 9 -1.17 2.87 1.61
CA ARG A 9 -2.32 3.77 1.59
C ARG A 9 -2.05 5.13 0.94
N TYR A 10 -0.87 5.66 1.09
CA TYR A 10 -0.49 6.93 0.46
C TYR A 10 -0.05 6.77 -1.01
N GLY A 11 -0.43 5.65 -1.63
CA GLY A 11 -0.30 5.34 -3.05
C GLY A 11 1.06 5.82 -3.57
N SER A 12 1.96 4.99 -3.62
CA SER A 12 3.29 5.32 -3.54
C SER A 12 4.03 5.85 -4.76
N PRO A 13 4.38 7.11 -4.75
CA PRO A 13 5.57 7.54 -5.46
C PRO A 13 6.82 6.77 -5.02
N SER A 14 6.85 6.27 -3.77
CA SER A 14 7.96 5.52 -3.20
C SER A 14 8.12 4.11 -3.74
N THR A 15 7.05 3.39 -4.08
CA THR A 15 7.18 2.03 -4.65
C THR A 15 7.68 2.08 -6.08
N GLU A 16 7.17 2.98 -6.90
CA GLU A 16 7.73 3.22 -8.24
C GLU A 16 9.17 3.69 -8.17
N ALA A 17 9.47 4.59 -7.26
CA ALA A 17 10.82 5.09 -7.09
C ALA A 17 11.77 4.02 -6.48
N ASP A 18 11.34 3.19 -5.54
CA ASP A 18 12.13 2.05 -5.04
C ASP A 18 12.35 1.00 -6.14
N ILE A 19 11.35 0.73 -6.98
CA ILE A 19 11.48 -0.15 -8.15
C ILE A 19 12.46 0.45 -9.16
N CYS A 20 12.33 1.74 -9.46
CA CYS A 20 13.26 2.43 -10.35
C CYS A 20 14.69 2.45 -9.80
N ILE A 21 14.89 2.78 -8.53
CA ILE A 21 16.21 2.80 -7.90
C ILE A 21 16.83 1.40 -7.88
N ARG A 22 16.09 0.36 -7.48
CA ARG A 22 16.58 -1.02 -7.53
C ARG A 22 16.89 -1.44 -8.97
N GLY A 23 16.06 -1.06 -9.93
CA GLY A 23 16.28 -1.30 -11.34
C GLY A 23 17.59 -0.68 -11.84
N TYR A 24 17.83 0.59 -11.50
CA TYR A 24 19.05 1.31 -11.90
C TYR A 24 20.31 0.82 -11.18
N LEU A 25 20.22 0.50 -9.91
CA LEU A 25 21.39 0.06 -9.12
C LEU A 25 21.75 -1.41 -9.37
N THR A 26 20.75 -2.28 -9.62
CA THR A 26 20.99 -3.72 -9.75
C THR A 26 20.99 -4.21 -11.20
N ARG A 27 20.25 -3.57 -12.07
CA ARG A 27 20.13 -3.91 -13.49
C ARG A 27 19.86 -2.65 -14.30
N PRO A 28 20.87 -1.81 -14.57
CA PRO A 28 20.70 -0.73 -15.51
C PRO A 28 20.22 -1.31 -16.84
N ASP A 29 19.13 -0.77 -17.38
CA ASP A 29 18.61 -1.26 -18.65
C ASP A 29 19.68 -1.13 -19.76
N LYS A 30 19.48 -1.90 -20.81
CA LYS A 30 20.47 -1.98 -21.90
C LYS A 30 20.74 -0.60 -22.52
N LEU A 31 19.71 0.23 -22.60
CA LEU A 31 19.80 1.59 -23.15
C LEU A 31 20.64 2.51 -22.26
N THR A 32 20.46 2.39 -20.93
CA THR A 32 21.25 3.12 -19.94
C THR A 32 22.70 2.66 -19.95
N GLN A 33 22.96 1.37 -20.08
CA GLN A 33 24.33 0.83 -20.22
C GLN A 33 25.00 1.32 -21.49
N GLU A 34 24.29 1.36 -22.62
CA GLU A 34 24.80 1.87 -23.91
C GLU A 34 25.08 3.38 -23.82
N ARG A 35 24.23 4.15 -23.17
CA ARG A 35 24.46 5.59 -22.94
C ARG A 35 25.66 5.85 -22.03
N ILE A 36 25.82 5.08 -20.95
CA ILE A 36 26.97 5.18 -20.04
C ILE A 36 28.27 4.86 -20.79
N ARG A 37 28.27 3.88 -21.67
CA ARG A 37 29.45 3.51 -22.47
C ARG A 37 29.78 4.51 -23.57
N GLY A 38 28.78 5.24 -24.07
CA GLY A 38 28.92 6.09 -25.23
C GLY A 38 29.23 7.56 -24.94
N ASN A 39 29.00 8.04 -23.71
CA ASN A 39 29.16 9.48 -23.40
C ASN A 39 29.32 9.69 -21.88
N ASP A 40 30.50 10.11 -21.46
CA ASP A 40 30.85 10.38 -20.06
C ASP A 40 29.99 11.48 -19.39
N GLU A 41 29.60 12.50 -20.14
CA GLU A 41 28.71 13.56 -19.66
C GLU A 41 27.29 13.02 -19.37
N SER A 42 26.77 12.14 -20.20
CA SER A 42 25.49 11.49 -19.96
C SER A 42 25.51 10.57 -18.74
N ALA A 43 26.62 9.89 -18.50
CA ALA A 43 26.82 9.05 -17.33
C ALA A 43 26.82 9.88 -16.03
N ALA A 44 27.57 10.98 -15.99
CA ALA A 44 27.60 11.89 -14.85
C ALA A 44 26.22 12.49 -14.56
N GLY A 45 25.47 12.90 -15.59
CA GLY A 45 24.13 13.43 -15.45
C GLY A 45 23.12 12.40 -14.95
N ILE A 46 23.24 11.13 -15.35
CA ILE A 46 22.41 10.03 -14.87
C ILE A 46 22.72 9.74 -13.41
N ILE A 47 23.99 9.67 -13.02
CA ILE A 47 24.42 9.47 -11.63
C ILE A 47 23.90 10.59 -10.74
N SER A 48 24.02 11.85 -11.14
CA SER A 48 23.52 13.00 -10.37
C SER A 48 22.02 12.90 -10.15
N ARG A 49 21.23 12.56 -11.17
CA ARG A 49 19.76 12.36 -11.00
C ARG A 49 19.42 11.19 -10.10
N CYS A 50 20.20 10.11 -10.14
CA CYS A 50 19.99 9.00 -9.20
C CYS A 50 20.28 9.44 -7.77
N GLU A 51 21.34 10.19 -7.53
CA GLU A 51 21.70 10.71 -6.21
C GLU A 51 20.63 11.66 -5.68
N GLU A 52 20.14 12.59 -6.50
CA GLU A 52 19.03 13.49 -6.15
C GLU A 52 17.75 12.72 -5.80
N THR A 53 17.42 11.70 -6.59
CA THR A 53 16.26 10.85 -6.35
C THR A 53 16.40 10.05 -5.06
N ILE A 54 17.58 9.50 -4.79
CA ILE A 54 17.88 8.78 -3.53
C ILE A 54 17.75 9.72 -2.34
N ALA A 55 18.30 10.94 -2.42
CA ALA A 55 18.19 11.94 -1.38
C ALA A 55 16.72 12.33 -1.10
N ALA A 56 15.95 12.61 -2.15
CA ALA A 56 14.52 12.92 -2.02
C ALA A 56 13.72 11.79 -1.38
N LEU A 57 14.02 10.54 -1.71
CA LEU A 57 13.38 9.37 -1.09
C LEU A 57 13.76 9.19 0.37
N GLN A 58 15.01 9.45 0.73
CA GLN A 58 15.44 9.40 2.12
C GLN A 58 14.75 10.47 2.96
N ASP A 59 14.55 11.68 2.41
CA ASP A 59 13.80 12.76 3.05
C ASP A 59 12.33 12.38 3.22
N TYR A 60 11.74 11.81 2.19
CA TYR A 60 10.36 11.30 2.25
C TYR A 60 10.19 10.21 3.30
N ARG A 61 11.11 9.26 3.36
CA ARG A 61 11.14 8.23 4.41
C ARG A 61 11.20 8.82 5.81
N ARG A 62 12.04 9.84 6.03
CA ARG A 62 12.14 10.52 7.33
C ARG A 62 10.84 11.22 7.70
N ALA A 63 10.21 11.91 6.76
CA ALA A 63 8.93 12.57 6.98
C ALA A 63 7.82 11.56 7.32
N LEU A 64 7.77 10.41 6.63
CA LEU A 64 6.84 9.33 6.93
C LEU A 64 7.08 8.70 8.31
N ALA A 65 8.34 8.48 8.69
CA ALA A 65 8.67 7.94 10.00
C ALA A 65 8.27 8.90 11.14
N ALA A 66 8.48 10.20 10.96
CA ALA A 66 8.04 11.22 11.90
C ALA A 66 6.51 11.23 12.01
N ARG A 67 5.80 11.20 10.89
CA ARG A 67 4.33 11.14 10.87
C ARG A 67 3.79 9.86 11.51
N TYR A 68 4.45 8.75 11.29
CA TYR A 68 4.11 7.48 11.92
C TYR A 68 4.24 7.56 13.45
N ALA A 69 5.33 8.13 13.96
CA ALA A 69 5.53 8.31 15.39
C ALA A 69 4.46 9.22 16.03
N GLU A 70 4.04 10.27 15.32
CA GLU A 70 2.89 11.11 15.75
C GLU A 70 1.60 10.29 15.84
N LEU A 71 1.30 9.47 14.83
CA LEU A 71 0.10 8.65 14.76
C LEU A 71 0.07 7.55 15.82
N GLU A 72 1.21 7.00 16.24
CA GLU A 72 1.27 5.98 17.30
C GLU A 72 0.72 6.49 18.63
N SER A 73 0.87 7.77 18.93
CA SER A 73 0.40 8.40 20.17
C SER A 73 -0.95 9.13 20.02
N ALA A 74 -1.44 9.30 18.80
CA ALA A 74 -2.70 9.98 18.53
C ALA A 74 -3.93 9.10 18.82
N PRO A 75 -5.03 9.66 19.33
CA PRO A 75 -6.26 8.91 19.51
C PRO A 75 -6.86 8.52 18.15
N TYR A 76 -7.39 7.32 18.08
CA TYR A 76 -8.02 6.76 16.88
C TYR A 76 -9.26 5.94 17.23
N SER A 77 -10.15 5.78 16.25
CA SER A 77 -11.21 4.77 16.25
C SER A 77 -10.83 3.56 15.40
N LEU A 78 -11.46 2.43 15.65
CA LEU A 78 -11.28 1.21 14.86
C LEU A 78 -12.53 0.90 14.07
N ARG A 79 -12.36 0.57 12.80
CA ARG A 79 -13.42 0.10 11.91
C ARG A 79 -13.04 -1.26 11.31
N LEU A 80 -13.93 -2.23 11.40
CA LEU A 80 -13.82 -3.53 10.74
C LEU A 80 -14.59 -3.51 9.44
N GLU A 81 -13.92 -3.74 8.34
CA GLU A 81 -14.49 -3.70 7.00
C GLU A 81 -14.53 -5.10 6.36
N LEU A 82 -15.65 -5.41 5.73
CA LEU A 82 -15.78 -6.50 4.76
C LEU A 82 -16.29 -5.95 3.45
N GLU A 83 -15.45 -5.93 2.44
CA GLU A 83 -15.76 -5.34 1.14
C GLU A 83 -15.59 -6.37 0.02
N ARG A 84 -16.52 -6.33 -0.96
CA ARG A 84 -16.47 -7.13 -2.18
C ARG A 84 -16.13 -6.25 -3.37
N LYS A 85 -15.05 -6.57 -4.06
CA LYS A 85 -14.58 -5.82 -5.26
C LYS A 85 -14.32 -6.76 -6.44
N PRO A 86 -14.41 -6.26 -7.69
CA PRO A 86 -13.94 -6.99 -8.84
C PRO A 86 -12.42 -7.19 -8.75
N SER A 87 -11.95 -8.33 -9.24
CA SER A 87 -10.52 -8.54 -9.42
C SER A 87 -10.04 -7.82 -10.68
N TYR A 88 -8.98 -7.04 -10.56
CA TYR A 88 -8.37 -6.35 -11.73
C TYR A 88 -7.69 -7.33 -12.70
N ASN A 89 -7.28 -8.50 -12.21
CA ASN A 89 -6.49 -9.46 -12.98
C ASN A 89 -7.27 -10.69 -13.45
N SER A 90 -8.56 -10.77 -13.13
CA SER A 90 -9.41 -11.89 -13.50
C SER A 90 -10.87 -11.48 -13.58
N SER A 91 -11.71 -12.27 -14.24
CA SER A 91 -13.18 -12.09 -14.29
C SER A 91 -13.88 -12.36 -12.94
N GLY A 92 -13.14 -12.59 -11.88
CA GLY A 92 -13.66 -12.94 -10.57
C GLY A 92 -13.87 -11.74 -9.65
N VAL A 93 -14.23 -12.05 -8.42
CA VAL A 93 -14.37 -11.09 -7.33
C VAL A 93 -13.40 -11.41 -6.20
N LEU A 94 -13.05 -10.39 -5.44
CA LEU A 94 -12.24 -10.49 -4.24
C LEU A 94 -13.06 -9.99 -3.04
N TYR A 95 -12.81 -10.58 -1.89
CA TYR A 95 -13.31 -10.11 -0.61
C TYR A 95 -12.13 -9.60 0.20
N TYR A 96 -12.27 -8.41 0.75
CA TYR A 96 -11.28 -7.76 1.61
C TYR A 96 -11.84 -7.72 3.03
N VAL A 97 -11.08 -8.26 3.98
CA VAL A 97 -11.35 -8.14 5.42
C VAL A 97 -10.25 -7.25 5.97
N ARG A 98 -10.63 -6.08 6.49
CA ARG A 98 -9.67 -5.08 6.94
C ARG A 98 -10.05 -4.54 8.32
N ILE A 99 -9.04 -4.20 9.12
CA ILE A 99 -9.19 -3.36 10.30
C ILE A 99 -8.48 -2.05 9.99
N ILE A 100 -9.24 -0.97 10.07
CA ILE A 100 -8.78 0.38 9.79
C ILE A 100 -8.74 1.16 11.10
N ARG A 101 -7.61 1.83 11.36
CA ARG A 101 -7.54 2.93 12.33
C ARG A 101 -7.89 4.22 11.63
N GLU A 102 -8.87 4.92 12.14
CA GLU A 102 -9.24 6.25 11.68
C GLU A 102 -8.88 7.27 12.75
N TYR A 103 -8.05 8.23 12.40
CA TYR A 103 -7.60 9.31 13.27
C TYR A 103 -8.47 10.55 13.11
N GLN A 104 -8.44 11.45 14.09
CA GLN A 104 -9.29 12.66 14.11
C GLN A 104 -9.09 13.59 12.91
N ASP A 105 -7.93 13.58 12.29
CA ASP A 105 -7.60 14.35 11.09
C ASP A 105 -8.06 13.70 9.77
N GLY A 106 -8.78 12.57 9.86
CA GLY A 106 -9.23 11.80 8.71
C GLY A 106 -8.16 10.85 8.13
N THR A 107 -6.96 10.83 8.72
CA THR A 107 -5.95 9.85 8.34
C THR A 107 -6.44 8.44 8.70
N GLU A 108 -6.32 7.52 7.77
CA GLU A 108 -6.65 6.12 8.01
C GLU A 108 -5.42 5.25 7.81
N VAL A 109 -5.23 4.27 8.67
CA VAL A 109 -4.14 3.30 8.61
C VAL A 109 -4.69 1.88 8.68
N GLN A 110 -4.28 1.03 7.77
CA GLN A 110 -4.63 -0.40 7.83
C GLN A 110 -3.84 -1.10 8.93
N GLU A 111 -4.54 -1.58 9.95
CA GLU A 111 -3.97 -2.43 10.99
C GLU A 111 -3.89 -3.89 10.55
N LEU A 112 -4.91 -4.34 9.82
CA LEU A 112 -5.01 -5.67 9.24
C LEU A 112 -5.63 -5.57 7.84
N ALA A 113 -5.11 -6.34 6.89
CA ALA A 113 -5.68 -6.50 5.57
C ALA A 113 -5.51 -7.93 5.08
N GLU A 114 -6.62 -8.61 4.86
CA GLU A 114 -6.67 -9.96 4.33
C GLU A 114 -7.51 -9.98 3.07
N THR A 115 -7.07 -10.73 2.04
CA THR A 115 -7.74 -10.81 0.75
C THR A 115 -8.12 -12.25 0.46
N TYR A 116 -9.37 -12.46 0.05
CA TYR A 116 -9.95 -13.76 -0.26
C TYR A 116 -10.49 -13.77 -1.68
N GLN A 117 -10.26 -14.84 -2.41
CA GLN A 117 -10.85 -15.02 -3.74
C GLN A 117 -12.37 -15.29 -3.66
N GLY A 118 -13.11 -15.09 -4.75
CA GLY A 118 -14.56 -15.26 -4.78
C GLY A 118 -15.06 -16.61 -4.28
N LYS A 119 -14.32 -17.70 -4.56
CA LYS A 119 -14.60 -19.05 -4.05
C LYS A 119 -14.44 -19.19 -2.52
N GLN A 120 -13.68 -18.30 -1.89
CA GLN A 120 -13.40 -18.28 -0.46
C GLN A 120 -14.34 -17.33 0.32
N ARG A 121 -15.51 -17.01 -0.24
CA ARG A 121 -16.49 -16.14 0.41
C ARG A 121 -16.83 -16.57 1.85
N ARG A 122 -16.97 -17.88 2.08
CA ARG A 122 -17.30 -18.42 3.42
C ARG A 122 -16.18 -18.17 4.42
N GLU A 123 -14.94 -18.31 3.99
CA GLU A 123 -13.74 -18.06 4.81
C GLU A 123 -13.65 -16.57 5.17
N ALA A 124 -13.84 -15.68 4.20
CA ALA A 124 -13.86 -14.24 4.44
C ALA A 124 -14.94 -13.81 5.45
N LEU A 125 -16.15 -14.37 5.31
CA LEU A 125 -17.25 -14.12 6.24
C LEU A 125 -16.95 -14.68 7.64
N ALA A 126 -16.40 -15.88 7.74
CA ALA A 126 -16.03 -16.50 9.02
C ALA A 126 -14.94 -15.67 9.72
N ARG A 127 -13.93 -15.21 8.97
CA ARG A 127 -12.87 -14.36 9.49
C ARG A 127 -13.38 -13.00 9.99
N PHE A 128 -14.28 -12.39 9.24
CA PHE A 128 -14.93 -11.16 9.65
C PHE A 128 -15.71 -11.31 10.96
N GLU A 129 -16.50 -12.38 11.11
CA GLU A 129 -17.26 -12.65 12.34
C GLU A 129 -16.35 -13.00 13.53
N GLU A 130 -15.22 -13.65 13.29
CA GLU A 130 -14.20 -13.90 14.28
C GLU A 130 -13.60 -12.58 14.81
N LEU A 131 -13.15 -11.70 13.92
CA LEU A 131 -12.57 -10.41 14.28
C LEU A 131 -13.56 -9.51 15.01
N LYS A 132 -14.84 -9.55 14.60
CA LYS A 132 -15.93 -8.86 15.30
C LYS A 132 -16.10 -9.33 16.73
N LYS A 133 -16.00 -10.65 16.98
CA LYS A 133 -16.08 -11.21 18.33
C LYS A 133 -14.87 -10.85 19.18
N GLN A 134 -13.68 -10.81 18.59
CA GLN A 134 -12.44 -10.45 19.29
C GLN A 134 -12.41 -8.98 19.71
N ARG A 135 -13.18 -8.11 19.03
CA ARG A 135 -13.20 -6.66 19.26
C ARG A 135 -14.63 -6.13 19.47
N PRO A 136 -15.23 -6.38 20.63
CA PRO A 136 -16.58 -5.89 20.94
C PRO A 136 -16.64 -4.37 20.82
N GLY A 137 -17.67 -3.87 20.15
CA GLY A 137 -17.89 -2.42 19.99
C GLY A 137 -17.12 -1.77 18.84
N ILE A 138 -16.35 -2.54 18.04
CA ILE A 138 -15.73 -2.01 16.83
C ILE A 138 -16.80 -1.56 15.82
N GLU A 139 -16.60 -0.43 15.17
CA GLU A 139 -17.46 0.02 14.07
C GLU A 139 -17.40 -0.97 12.91
N ILE A 140 -18.54 -1.24 12.29
CA ILE A 140 -18.68 -2.24 11.24
C ILE A 140 -19.09 -1.60 9.93
N MET A 141 -18.30 -1.83 8.88
CA MET A 141 -18.66 -1.53 7.50
C MET A 141 -18.71 -2.83 6.69
N LYS A 142 -19.87 -3.14 6.10
CA LYS A 142 -20.06 -4.35 5.30
C LYS A 142 -20.67 -3.99 3.95
N ASP A 143 -19.87 -4.08 2.89
CA ASP A 143 -20.28 -3.87 1.50
C ASP A 143 -19.97 -5.13 0.67
N ILE A 144 -20.90 -6.05 0.64
CA ILE A 144 -20.80 -7.33 -0.09
C ILE A 144 -21.92 -7.55 -1.10
N GLU A 145 -22.71 -6.52 -1.38
CA GLU A 145 -23.81 -6.62 -2.32
C GLU A 145 -23.31 -6.76 -3.76
N LYS A 146 -24.03 -7.57 -4.54
CA LYS A 146 -23.76 -7.74 -5.97
C LYS A 146 -24.13 -6.44 -6.70
N ARG A 147 -23.15 -5.81 -7.33
CA ARG A 147 -23.38 -4.57 -8.07
C ARG A 147 -24.01 -4.84 -9.44
N SER A 148 -24.75 -3.86 -9.98
CA SER A 148 -25.53 -3.99 -11.24
C SER A 148 -24.69 -4.33 -12.48
N TRP A 149 -23.38 -4.06 -12.47
CA TRP A 149 -22.44 -4.34 -13.55
C TRP A 149 -21.92 -5.79 -13.57
N GLU A 150 -22.29 -6.60 -12.58
CA GLU A 150 -21.87 -8.00 -12.45
C GLU A 150 -22.87 -8.99 -13.09
N ARG A 151 -23.44 -8.63 -14.22
CA ARG A 151 -24.38 -9.51 -14.97
C ARG A 151 -23.62 -10.46 -15.88
#